data_4220174b3920059735c24960e5ce759c
#
_entry.id   4220174b3920059735c24960e5ce759c
#
_cell.length_a   1.000
_cell.length_b   1.000
_cell.length_c   1.000
_cell.angle_alpha   90.00
_cell.angle_beta   90.00
_cell.angle_gamma   90.00
#
_symmetry.space_group_name_H-M   'P 1'
#
loop_
_entity.id
_entity.type
_entity.pdbx_description
1 polymer ?
#
loop_
_entity_poly.entity_id
_entity_poly.type
_entity_poly.pdbx_seq_one_letter_code
_entity_poly.pdbx_strand_id
1 'polypeptide(L)'
;MSTQSGAPGGASQSSDPFVMDVQKIREDARKHMSDGPVTQSYGADRQTVLKLLNDALATEIVCTLRYKRHYFMAKGINSEGVAAEFEQHATEEQEHADRIAERIVQLGGEPDFAPEGLKTRSHSEYKEGTDLTDMIRENLVAERIAIDTYREIIRYLGEKDVTTRRLFEEILAVEEEHADDMADLLQGRE
;
A
#
# COMPACT_ATOMS: atom_id res chain seq x y z
N MET A 1 55.76 -4.70 39.16
CA MET A 1 55.10 -5.44 38.10
C MET A 1 53.92 -4.59 37.61
N SER A 2 54.14 -3.88 36.48
CA SER A 2 53.18 -2.93 35.91
C SER A 2 52.38 -3.66 34.82
N THR A 3 51.10 -3.68 34.94
CA THR A 3 50.18 -4.15 33.89
C THR A 3 49.58 -2.95 33.16
N GLN A 4 49.99 -2.76 31.92
CA GLN A 4 49.39 -1.81 31.00
C GLN A 4 48.08 -2.41 30.46
N SER A 5 46.99 -1.69 30.66
CA SER A 5 45.70 -1.94 30.03
C SER A 5 45.64 -1.13 28.72
N GLY A 6 45.62 -1.87 27.59
CA GLY A 6 45.42 -1.28 26.28
C GLY A 6 43.94 -0.96 26.05
N ALA A 7 43.64 0.30 25.69
CA ALA A 7 42.36 0.72 25.24
C ALA A 7 42.10 0.26 23.78
N PRO A 8 40.88 -0.18 23.40
CA PRO A 8 40.56 -0.47 22.01
C PRO A 8 40.39 0.83 21.22
N GLY A 9 41.14 0.94 20.14
CA GLY A 9 41.07 2.04 19.20
C GLY A 9 39.70 2.10 18.53
N GLY A 10 39.03 3.23 18.69
CA GLY A 10 37.79 3.54 17.98
C GLY A 10 38.07 3.67 16.48
N ALA A 11 37.45 2.83 15.67
CA ALA A 11 37.44 2.96 14.23
C ALA A 11 36.67 4.25 13.86
N SER A 12 37.38 5.27 13.42
CA SER A 12 36.83 6.46 12.80
C SER A 12 36.16 6.03 11.49
N GLN A 13 34.83 6.05 11.45
CA GLN A 13 34.10 6.00 10.18
C GLN A 13 34.34 7.32 9.47
N SER A 14 35.23 7.30 8.46
CA SER A 14 35.35 8.39 7.52
C SER A 14 34.09 8.45 6.67
N SER A 15 33.15 9.32 7.03
CA SER A 15 32.05 9.68 6.12
C SER A 15 32.65 10.53 5.01
N ASP A 16 32.91 9.93 3.86
CA ASP A 16 33.22 10.72 2.67
C ASP A 16 32.10 11.74 2.44
N PRO A 17 32.42 13.00 2.15
CA PRO A 17 31.43 14.03 1.93
C PRO A 17 30.53 13.62 0.72
N PHE A 18 29.23 13.73 0.88
CA PHE A 18 28.29 13.49 -0.23
C PHE A 18 28.59 14.45 -1.40
N VAL A 19 28.93 13.89 -2.56
CA VAL A 19 29.23 14.64 -3.79
C VAL A 19 28.25 14.18 -4.89
N MET A 20 27.43 15.12 -5.39
CA MET A 20 26.51 14.88 -6.48
C MET A 20 27.20 15.13 -7.84
N ASP A 21 27.26 14.11 -8.70
CA ASP A 21 27.72 14.25 -10.08
C ASP A 21 26.61 14.83 -10.99
N VAL A 22 26.49 16.16 -10.95
CA VAL A 22 25.48 16.90 -11.73
C VAL A 22 25.71 16.75 -13.25
N GLN A 23 26.96 16.61 -13.69
CA GLN A 23 27.28 16.42 -15.12
C GLN A 23 26.69 15.11 -15.63
N LYS A 24 26.96 14.03 -14.92
CA LYS A 24 26.41 12.70 -15.23
C LYS A 24 24.87 12.71 -15.21
N ILE A 25 24.24 13.34 -14.21
CA ILE A 25 22.79 13.45 -14.11
C ILE A 25 22.22 14.15 -15.37
N ARG A 26 22.85 15.24 -15.82
CA ARG A 26 22.42 15.97 -17.03
C ARG A 26 22.57 15.15 -18.32
N GLU A 27 23.58 14.33 -18.41
CA GLU A 27 23.80 13.42 -19.56
C GLU A 27 22.79 12.30 -19.56
N ASP A 28 22.54 11.66 -18.41
CA ASP A 28 21.59 10.55 -18.28
C ASP A 28 20.14 11.01 -18.47
N ALA A 29 19.78 12.22 -18.03
CA ALA A 29 18.44 12.79 -18.20
C ALA A 29 18.02 12.98 -19.68
N ARG A 30 18.94 12.92 -20.64
CA ARG A 30 18.65 13.00 -22.08
C ARG A 30 18.42 11.65 -22.76
N LYS A 31 18.64 10.57 -22.02
CA LYS A 31 18.47 9.20 -22.52
C LYS A 31 17.04 8.72 -22.24
N HIS A 32 16.52 7.90 -23.14
CA HIS A 32 15.22 7.22 -22.97
C HIS A 32 14.06 8.16 -22.56
N MET A 33 13.96 9.30 -23.24
CA MET A 33 12.94 10.33 -22.93
C MET A 33 11.50 9.81 -22.97
N SER A 34 11.22 8.74 -23.74
CA SER A 34 9.93 8.07 -23.83
C SER A 34 9.50 7.36 -22.53
N ASP A 35 10.46 7.04 -21.66
CA ASP A 35 10.18 6.35 -20.40
C ASP A 35 9.67 7.28 -19.27
N GLY A 36 9.50 8.58 -19.59
CA GLY A 36 8.93 9.58 -18.69
C GLY A 36 9.69 9.68 -17.38
N PRO A 37 9.06 9.39 -16.22
CA PRO A 37 9.70 9.50 -14.91
C PRO A 37 10.68 8.35 -14.60
N VAL A 38 10.73 7.29 -15.41
CA VAL A 38 11.65 6.17 -15.21
C VAL A 38 13.01 6.52 -15.82
N THR A 39 13.88 7.06 -14.99
CA THR A 39 15.24 7.50 -15.39
C THR A 39 16.26 6.36 -15.28
N GLN A 40 17.50 6.61 -15.71
CA GLN A 40 18.61 5.64 -15.63
C GLN A 40 18.93 5.21 -14.19
N SER A 41 18.55 6.00 -13.20
CA SER A 41 18.76 5.70 -11.78
C SER A 41 17.61 4.94 -11.13
N TYR A 42 16.55 4.60 -11.86
CA TYR A 42 15.45 3.81 -11.32
C TYR A 42 15.95 2.42 -10.88
N GLY A 43 15.90 2.16 -9.57
CA GLY A 43 16.60 1.02 -8.96
C GLY A 43 15.76 -0.24 -8.78
N ALA A 44 14.44 -0.17 -8.98
CA ALA A 44 13.57 -1.33 -8.81
C ALA A 44 13.40 -2.12 -10.12
N ASP A 45 13.05 -3.40 -10.01
CA ASP A 45 12.56 -4.15 -11.16
C ASP A 45 11.16 -3.69 -11.55
N ARG A 46 11.06 -2.98 -12.67
CA ARG A 46 9.83 -2.32 -13.13
C ARG A 46 8.68 -3.30 -13.33
N GLN A 47 8.95 -4.50 -13.85
CA GLN A 47 7.91 -5.51 -14.09
C GLN A 47 7.35 -6.05 -12.77
N THR A 48 8.21 -6.30 -11.80
CA THR A 48 7.79 -6.70 -10.45
C THR A 48 6.96 -5.59 -9.79
N VAL A 49 7.38 -4.32 -9.88
CA VAL A 49 6.63 -3.20 -9.31
C VAL A 49 5.26 -3.06 -9.96
N LEU A 50 5.17 -3.15 -11.29
CA LEU A 50 3.89 -3.11 -12.01
C LEU A 50 2.96 -4.27 -11.64
N LYS A 51 3.51 -5.46 -11.42
CA LYS A 51 2.73 -6.60 -10.93
C LYS A 51 2.19 -6.34 -9.53
N LEU A 52 3.02 -5.89 -8.58
CA LEU A 52 2.61 -5.57 -7.21
C LEU A 52 1.53 -4.49 -7.17
N LEU A 53 1.66 -3.45 -7.99
CA LEU A 53 0.66 -2.40 -8.11
C LEU A 53 -0.67 -2.93 -8.69
N ASN A 54 -0.65 -3.80 -9.69
CA ASN A 54 -1.87 -4.39 -10.24
C ASN A 54 -2.55 -5.38 -9.27
N ASP A 55 -1.79 -6.10 -8.46
CA ASP A 55 -2.34 -6.96 -7.41
C ASP A 55 -2.97 -6.11 -6.28
N ALA A 56 -2.33 -5.01 -5.90
CA ALA A 56 -2.89 -4.04 -4.96
C ALA A 56 -4.14 -3.35 -5.54
N LEU A 57 -4.12 -2.90 -6.80
CA LEU A 57 -5.29 -2.34 -7.48
C LEU A 57 -6.50 -3.29 -7.42
N ALA A 58 -6.27 -4.59 -7.66
CA ALA A 58 -7.33 -5.58 -7.54
C ALA A 58 -7.83 -5.73 -6.10
N THR A 59 -6.94 -5.57 -5.11
CA THR A 59 -7.30 -5.61 -3.69
C THR A 59 -8.22 -4.46 -3.32
N GLU A 60 -7.87 -3.22 -3.65
CA GLU A 60 -8.69 -2.03 -3.40
C GLU A 60 -10.07 -2.12 -4.07
N ILE A 61 -10.13 -2.57 -5.34
CA ILE A 61 -11.39 -2.76 -6.04
C ILE A 61 -12.27 -3.81 -5.35
N VAL A 62 -11.70 -4.94 -4.92
CA VAL A 62 -12.45 -5.98 -4.19
C VAL A 62 -12.93 -5.46 -2.84
N CYS A 63 -12.12 -4.68 -2.12
CA CYS A 63 -12.49 -4.02 -0.88
C CYS A 63 -13.61 -3.00 -1.09
N THR A 64 -13.50 -2.12 -2.09
CA THR A 64 -14.57 -1.19 -2.50
C THR A 64 -15.91 -1.92 -2.73
N LEU A 65 -15.89 -3.01 -3.51
CA LEU A 65 -17.11 -3.77 -3.82
C LEU A 65 -17.70 -4.45 -2.59
N ARG A 66 -16.85 -4.96 -1.69
CA ARG A 66 -17.28 -5.57 -0.42
C ARG A 66 -17.90 -4.54 0.51
N TYR A 67 -17.27 -3.40 0.72
CA TYR A 67 -17.79 -2.31 1.54
C TYR A 67 -19.11 -1.77 1.00
N LYS A 68 -19.22 -1.54 -0.31
CA LYS A 68 -20.48 -1.14 -0.95
C LYS A 68 -21.59 -2.14 -0.71
N ARG A 69 -21.31 -3.44 -0.85
CA ARG A 69 -22.31 -4.47 -0.53
C ARG A 69 -22.72 -4.41 0.94
N HIS A 70 -21.75 -4.30 1.86
CA HIS A 70 -22.02 -4.24 3.28
C HIS A 70 -22.84 -2.99 3.64
N TYR A 71 -22.54 -1.84 3.06
CA TYR A 71 -23.33 -0.61 3.19
C TYR A 71 -24.83 -0.85 2.87
N PHE A 72 -25.12 -1.38 1.69
CA PHE A 72 -26.51 -1.63 1.28
C PHE A 72 -27.20 -2.75 2.07
N MET A 73 -26.45 -3.65 2.67
CA MET A 73 -26.95 -4.78 3.44
C MET A 73 -27.02 -4.52 4.94
N ALA A 74 -26.40 -3.48 5.45
CA ALA A 74 -26.44 -3.09 6.85
C ALA A 74 -27.88 -2.77 7.29
N LYS A 75 -28.43 -3.56 8.20
CA LYS A 75 -29.82 -3.45 8.68
C LYS A 75 -29.89 -3.76 10.17
N GLY A 76 -30.91 -3.21 10.82
CA GLY A 76 -31.21 -3.48 12.23
C GLY A 76 -30.99 -2.27 13.12
N ILE A 77 -31.16 -2.47 14.41
CA ILE A 77 -30.96 -1.43 15.43
C ILE A 77 -29.48 -1.04 15.44
N ASN A 78 -29.18 0.25 15.36
CA ASN A 78 -27.82 0.82 15.32
C ASN A 78 -27.01 0.47 14.04
N SER A 79 -27.67 0.15 12.92
CA SER A 79 -26.97 -0.09 11.66
C SER A 79 -26.59 1.19 10.91
N GLU A 80 -27.22 2.33 11.20
CA GLU A 80 -27.04 3.58 10.45
C GLU A 80 -25.59 4.09 10.55
N GLY A 81 -25.02 4.14 11.76
CA GLY A 81 -23.63 4.52 11.95
C GLY A 81 -22.63 3.60 11.27
N VAL A 82 -22.85 2.27 11.38
CA VAL A 82 -22.02 1.28 10.72
C VAL A 82 -22.13 1.35 9.19
N ALA A 83 -23.32 1.60 8.67
CA ALA A 83 -23.51 1.80 7.25
C ALA A 83 -22.76 3.03 6.73
N ALA A 84 -22.76 4.13 7.49
CA ALA A 84 -22.01 5.33 7.13
C ALA A 84 -20.51 5.06 7.06
N GLU A 85 -19.93 4.32 8.03
CA GLU A 85 -18.53 3.88 7.98
C GLU A 85 -18.23 3.03 6.74
N PHE A 86 -19.10 2.05 6.44
CA PHE A 86 -18.91 1.24 5.24
C PHE A 86 -18.96 2.06 3.94
N GLU A 87 -19.79 3.10 3.86
CA GLU A 87 -19.86 4.00 2.71
C GLU A 87 -18.62 4.85 2.58
N GLN A 88 -18.14 5.40 3.70
CA GLN A 88 -16.92 6.19 3.77
C GLN A 88 -15.72 5.34 3.31
N HIS A 89 -15.49 4.18 3.93
CA HIS A 89 -14.38 3.30 3.59
C HIS A 89 -14.46 2.86 2.12
N ALA A 90 -15.66 2.53 1.60
CA ALA A 90 -15.81 2.21 0.18
C ALA A 90 -15.36 3.34 -0.76
N THR A 91 -15.49 4.59 -0.33
CA THR A 91 -15.05 5.77 -1.10
C THR A 91 -13.53 5.91 -1.04
N GLU A 92 -12.96 5.73 0.13
CA GLU A 92 -11.51 5.82 0.37
C GLU A 92 -10.75 4.69 -0.36
N GLU A 93 -11.27 3.44 -0.34
CA GLU A 93 -10.74 2.32 -1.13
C GLU A 93 -10.74 2.61 -2.64
N GLN A 94 -11.80 3.26 -3.14
CA GLN A 94 -11.84 3.68 -4.54
C GLN A 94 -10.77 4.74 -4.85
N GLU A 95 -10.52 5.68 -3.95
CA GLU A 95 -9.46 6.68 -4.08
C GLU A 95 -8.07 6.02 -4.07
N HIS A 96 -7.86 5.00 -3.23
CA HIS A 96 -6.63 4.19 -3.24
C HIS A 96 -6.43 3.50 -4.58
N ALA A 97 -7.47 2.85 -5.11
CA ALA A 97 -7.44 2.20 -6.42
C ALA A 97 -7.04 3.17 -7.54
N ASP A 98 -7.62 4.37 -7.55
CA ASP A 98 -7.35 5.39 -8.56
C ASP A 98 -5.89 5.89 -8.48
N ARG A 99 -5.36 6.15 -7.27
CA ARG A 99 -3.97 6.54 -7.05
C ARG A 99 -2.98 5.46 -7.48
N ILE A 100 -3.29 4.19 -7.22
CA ILE A 100 -2.49 3.05 -7.65
C ILE A 100 -2.50 2.95 -9.18
N ALA A 101 -3.66 3.09 -9.82
CA ALA A 101 -3.79 3.08 -11.28
C ALA A 101 -2.99 4.21 -11.95
N GLU A 102 -3.03 5.42 -11.40
CA GLU A 102 -2.20 6.53 -11.85
C GLU A 102 -0.70 6.19 -11.79
N ARG A 103 -0.27 5.54 -10.68
CA ARG A 103 1.14 5.15 -10.54
C ARG A 103 1.56 4.09 -11.54
N ILE A 104 0.70 3.13 -11.86
CA ILE A 104 0.93 2.13 -12.91
C ILE A 104 1.20 2.83 -14.25
N VAL A 105 0.35 3.79 -14.63
CA VAL A 105 0.50 4.56 -15.88
C VAL A 105 1.78 5.38 -15.88
N GLN A 106 2.13 6.04 -14.78
CA GLN A 106 3.38 6.79 -14.65
C GLN A 106 4.62 5.92 -14.87
N LEU A 107 4.56 4.65 -14.44
CA LEU A 107 5.63 3.68 -14.67
C LEU A 107 5.58 3.05 -16.07
N GLY A 108 4.67 3.50 -16.95
CA GLY A 108 4.49 3.01 -18.32
C GLY A 108 3.87 1.62 -18.37
N GLY A 109 3.08 1.24 -17.36
CA GLY A 109 2.27 0.04 -17.36
C GLY A 109 0.82 0.30 -17.73
N GLU A 110 0.03 -0.76 -17.74
CA GLU A 110 -1.42 -0.72 -17.96
C GLU A 110 -2.13 -1.17 -16.67
N PRO A 111 -3.04 -0.36 -16.10
CA PRO A 111 -3.84 -0.78 -14.95
C PRO A 111 -4.89 -1.81 -15.40
N ASP A 112 -4.89 -2.96 -14.74
CA ASP A 112 -5.78 -4.07 -15.08
C ASP A 112 -7.07 -4.01 -14.27
N PHE A 113 -8.12 -3.47 -14.87
CA PHE A 113 -9.49 -3.41 -14.34
C PHE A 113 -10.38 -4.56 -14.81
N ALA A 114 -9.84 -5.59 -15.49
CA ALA A 114 -10.64 -6.70 -15.98
C ALA A 114 -11.31 -7.45 -14.81
N PRO A 115 -12.66 -7.51 -14.76
CA PRO A 115 -13.39 -8.05 -13.61
C PRO A 115 -13.12 -9.54 -13.39
N GLU A 116 -12.83 -10.30 -14.43
CA GLU A 116 -12.50 -11.73 -14.36
C GLU A 116 -11.24 -12.02 -13.54
N GLY A 117 -10.29 -11.09 -13.54
CA GLY A 117 -8.99 -11.22 -12.86
C GLY A 117 -8.99 -10.70 -11.42
N LEU A 118 -9.94 -9.89 -11.02
CA LEU A 118 -9.91 -9.19 -9.72
C LEU A 118 -9.79 -10.16 -8.54
N LYS A 119 -10.65 -11.17 -8.49
CA LYS A 119 -10.68 -12.14 -7.39
C LYS A 119 -9.37 -12.94 -7.25
N THR A 120 -8.67 -13.21 -8.35
CA THR A 120 -7.45 -14.02 -8.34
C THR A 120 -6.20 -13.21 -8.05
N ARG A 121 -6.22 -11.90 -8.33
CA ARG A 121 -5.11 -10.98 -8.06
C ARG A 121 -5.21 -10.29 -6.70
N SER A 122 -6.43 -10.10 -6.20
CA SER A 122 -6.67 -9.51 -4.89
C SER A 122 -6.05 -10.35 -3.77
N HIS A 123 -5.38 -9.69 -2.85
CA HIS A 123 -4.89 -10.30 -1.62
C HIS A 123 -6.03 -10.53 -0.60
N SER A 124 -7.04 -9.65 -0.60
CA SER A 124 -8.22 -9.77 0.25
C SER A 124 -9.31 -10.59 -0.41
N GLU A 125 -10.08 -11.33 0.40
CA GLU A 125 -11.22 -12.10 -0.08
C GLU A 125 -12.49 -11.26 -0.14
N TYR A 126 -13.32 -11.51 -1.17
CA TYR A 126 -14.69 -11.01 -1.19
C TYR A 126 -15.57 -11.89 -0.31
N LYS A 127 -15.99 -11.37 0.83
CA LYS A 127 -16.90 -12.03 1.78
C LYS A 127 -18.19 -11.23 1.93
N GLU A 128 -19.31 -11.90 1.83
CA GLU A 128 -20.61 -11.25 1.88
C GLU A 128 -21.08 -10.91 3.30
N GLY A 129 -20.56 -11.62 4.30
CA GLY A 129 -21.04 -11.57 5.67
C GLY A 129 -22.44 -12.16 5.84
N THR A 130 -22.74 -12.71 6.99
CA THR A 130 -24.05 -13.31 7.30
C THR A 130 -24.97 -12.35 8.05
N ASP A 131 -24.40 -11.47 8.84
CA ASP A 131 -25.06 -10.44 9.63
C ASP A 131 -24.14 -9.22 9.80
N LEU A 132 -24.63 -8.18 10.48
CA LEU A 132 -23.89 -6.93 10.64
C LEU A 132 -22.56 -7.10 11.39
N THR A 133 -22.52 -7.93 12.41
CA THR A 133 -21.30 -8.21 13.18
C THR A 133 -20.28 -8.98 12.34
N ASP A 134 -20.74 -9.93 11.55
CA ASP A 134 -19.91 -10.69 10.63
C ASP A 134 -19.36 -9.83 9.49
N MET A 135 -20.18 -8.90 8.95
CA MET A 135 -19.71 -7.91 7.97
C MET A 135 -18.58 -7.03 8.52
N ILE A 136 -18.70 -6.53 9.75
CA ILE A 136 -17.64 -5.75 10.41
C ILE A 136 -16.37 -6.61 10.57
N ARG A 137 -16.53 -7.86 11.03
CA ARG A 137 -15.40 -8.79 11.21
C ARG A 137 -14.68 -9.09 9.90
N GLU A 138 -15.41 -9.36 8.82
CA GLU A 138 -14.83 -9.66 7.51
C GLU A 138 -14.15 -8.43 6.89
N ASN A 139 -14.62 -7.21 7.17
CA ASN A 139 -13.92 -5.99 6.81
C ASN A 139 -12.61 -5.87 7.61
N LEU A 140 -12.64 -6.01 8.95
CA LEU A 140 -11.42 -5.98 9.76
C LEU A 140 -10.37 -7.00 9.31
N VAL A 141 -10.80 -8.22 8.95
CA VAL A 141 -9.87 -9.24 8.41
C VAL A 141 -9.22 -8.76 7.13
N ALA A 142 -9.98 -8.13 6.25
CA ALA A 142 -9.45 -7.65 4.97
C ALA A 142 -8.49 -6.47 5.14
N GLU A 143 -8.79 -5.50 6.04
CA GLU A 143 -7.86 -4.41 6.36
C GLU A 143 -6.53 -4.96 6.88
N ARG A 144 -6.57 -5.94 7.78
CA ARG A 144 -5.35 -6.57 8.31
C ARG A 144 -4.55 -7.29 7.23
N ILE A 145 -5.20 -7.86 6.22
CA ILE A 145 -4.52 -8.44 5.05
C ILE A 145 -3.85 -7.33 4.23
N ALA A 146 -4.55 -6.22 3.96
CA ALA A 146 -4.01 -5.07 3.24
C ALA A 146 -2.79 -4.49 3.98
N ILE A 147 -2.91 -4.25 5.29
CA ILE A 147 -1.85 -3.74 6.16
C ILE A 147 -0.57 -4.59 6.04
N ASP A 148 -0.67 -5.90 6.22
CA ASP A 148 0.51 -6.77 6.17
C ASP A 148 1.08 -6.86 4.75
N THR A 149 0.23 -6.90 3.72
CA THR A 149 0.64 -6.91 2.32
C THR A 149 1.38 -5.62 1.95
N TYR A 150 0.85 -4.46 2.31
CA TYR A 150 1.45 -3.16 1.97
C TYR A 150 2.76 -2.94 2.73
N ARG A 151 2.89 -3.42 3.96
CA ARG A 151 4.17 -3.46 4.67
C ARG A 151 5.23 -4.29 3.93
N GLU A 152 4.88 -5.44 3.36
CA GLU A 152 5.80 -6.24 2.57
C GLU A 152 6.19 -5.53 1.26
N ILE A 153 5.24 -4.88 0.57
CA ILE A 153 5.51 -4.08 -0.62
C ILE A 153 6.46 -2.92 -0.30
N ILE A 154 6.21 -2.18 0.79
CA ILE A 154 7.07 -1.09 1.26
C ILE A 154 8.49 -1.57 1.53
N ARG A 155 8.65 -2.73 2.19
CA ARG A 155 9.98 -3.35 2.43
C ARG A 155 10.70 -3.71 1.14
N TYR A 156 9.97 -4.30 0.19
CA TYR A 156 10.52 -4.64 -1.13
C TYR A 156 11.01 -3.42 -1.89
N LEU A 157 10.22 -2.35 -1.92
CA LEU A 157 10.53 -1.10 -2.62
C LEU A 157 11.75 -0.39 -2.01
N GLY A 158 11.82 -0.28 -0.69
CA GLY A 158 12.94 0.32 0.05
C GLY A 158 13.38 1.65 -0.58
N GLU A 159 14.68 1.77 -0.89
CA GLU A 159 15.24 2.94 -1.57
C GLU A 159 15.20 2.84 -3.11
N LYS A 160 14.70 1.74 -3.67
CA LYS A 160 14.70 1.47 -5.12
C LYS A 160 13.63 2.27 -5.87
N ASP A 161 12.45 2.45 -5.26
CA ASP A 161 11.36 3.28 -5.77
C ASP A 161 10.67 4.02 -4.62
N VAL A 162 11.24 5.15 -4.25
CA VAL A 162 10.79 5.98 -3.13
C VAL A 162 9.38 6.55 -3.36
N THR A 163 9.02 6.84 -4.60
CA THR A 163 7.70 7.40 -4.94
C THR A 163 6.60 6.37 -4.76
N THR A 164 6.78 5.15 -5.26
CA THR A 164 5.82 4.06 -5.07
C THR A 164 5.77 3.63 -3.59
N ARG A 165 6.92 3.58 -2.91
CA ARG A 165 6.96 3.32 -1.46
C ARG A 165 6.12 4.32 -0.69
N ARG A 166 6.28 5.62 -0.96
CA ARG A 166 5.52 6.68 -0.29
C ARG A 166 4.01 6.55 -0.56
N LEU A 167 3.61 6.20 -1.77
CA LEU A 167 2.21 5.93 -2.08
C LEU A 167 1.64 4.85 -1.14
N PHE A 168 2.34 3.72 -1.00
CA PHE A 168 1.90 2.65 -0.10
C PHE A 168 2.00 3.01 1.38
N GLU A 169 2.95 3.86 1.80
CA GLU A 169 3.03 4.38 3.17
C GLU A 169 1.81 5.25 3.52
N GLU A 170 1.33 6.06 2.57
CA GLU A 170 0.14 6.89 2.73
C GLU A 170 -1.14 6.05 2.76
N ILE A 171 -1.28 5.07 1.87
CA ILE A 171 -2.43 4.14 1.86
C ILE A 171 -2.42 3.31 3.15
N LEU A 172 -1.29 2.72 3.53
CA LEU A 172 -1.16 1.92 4.75
C LEU A 172 -1.65 2.66 6.00
N ALA A 173 -1.39 3.97 6.11
CA ALA A 173 -1.86 4.76 7.24
C ALA A 173 -3.40 4.81 7.32
N VAL A 174 -4.07 4.85 6.18
CA VAL A 174 -5.55 4.82 6.10
C VAL A 174 -6.08 3.41 6.40
N GLU A 175 -5.44 2.35 5.88
CA GLU A 175 -5.83 0.97 6.22
C GLU A 175 -5.71 0.66 7.72
N GLU A 176 -4.71 1.24 8.39
CA GLU A 176 -4.57 1.13 9.85
C GLU A 176 -5.70 1.87 10.58
N GLU A 177 -6.18 3.01 10.06
CA GLU A 177 -7.35 3.73 10.58
C GLU A 177 -8.63 2.92 10.36
N HIS A 178 -8.86 2.40 9.14
CA HIS A 178 -10.01 1.53 8.85
C HIS A 178 -10.05 0.30 9.77
N ALA A 179 -8.89 -0.31 10.04
CA ALA A 179 -8.82 -1.46 10.94
C ALA A 179 -9.17 -1.09 12.38
N ASP A 180 -8.78 0.09 12.86
CA ASP A 180 -9.12 0.61 14.18
C ASP A 180 -10.62 0.86 14.30
N ASP A 181 -11.23 1.53 13.32
CA ASP A 181 -12.67 1.78 13.24
C ASP A 181 -13.48 0.47 13.26
N MET A 182 -13.09 -0.52 12.48
CA MET A 182 -13.76 -1.83 12.49
C MET A 182 -13.60 -2.56 13.83
N ALA A 183 -12.44 -2.44 14.47
CA ALA A 183 -12.20 -3.04 15.78
C ALA A 183 -13.07 -2.38 16.88
N ASP A 184 -13.20 -1.07 16.86
CA ASP A 184 -14.06 -0.32 17.79
C ASP A 184 -15.55 -0.66 17.60
N LEU A 185 -16.01 -0.78 16.37
CA LEU A 185 -17.37 -1.22 16.06
C LEU A 185 -17.67 -2.64 16.56
N LEU A 186 -16.68 -3.54 16.61
CA LEU A 186 -16.84 -4.89 17.18
C LEU A 186 -16.94 -4.86 18.70
N GLN A 187 -16.08 -4.07 19.40
CA GLN A 187 -16.11 -3.98 20.87
C GLN A 187 -17.46 -3.50 21.41
N GLY A 188 -18.17 -2.65 20.69
CA GLY A 188 -19.49 -2.18 21.07
C GLY A 188 -20.63 -3.21 20.90
N ARG A 189 -20.33 -4.45 20.45
CA ARG A 189 -21.31 -5.48 20.06
C ARG A 189 -21.11 -6.83 20.74
N GLU A 190 -20.01 -7.02 21.48
CA GLU A 190 -19.80 -8.15 22.38
C GLU A 190 -20.44 -7.88 23.77
#